data_ce70e708b6de2ce4fb336a829bf23a85
#
_entry.id   ce70e708b6de2ce4fb336a829bf23a85
#
_cell.length_a   1.000
_cell.length_b   1.000
_cell.length_c   1.000
_cell.angle_alpha   90.00
_cell.angle_beta   90.00
_cell.angle_gamma   90.00
#
_symmetry.space_group_name_H-M   'P 1'
#
loop_
_entity.id
_entity.type
_entity.pdbx_description
1 polymer ?
#
loop_
_entity_poly.entity_id
_entity_poly.type
_entity_poly.pdbx_seq_one_letter_code
_entity_poly.pdbx_strand_id
1 'polypeptide(L)'
;MLLGGIRAVMGKKIVISFPGGRGYEIPVLYFGTKYYEDQGYEKVFVRHPKNEECEFDVLLDNADKIISQIDFKEYDEIVFIAKSIGTVVACQIKEKYQIPATLILFTLLNETLPFIHSKNDIKLVAVGDKDRYIDVEMLQKICDKEGILCHVEQGVGHRMEVLSDLDKNLDIISNVIMKLN
;
A
#
# COMPACT_ATOMS: atom_id res chain seq x y z
N MET A 1 39.83 21.79 -21.16
CA MET A 1 38.67 21.01 -21.61
C MET A 1 37.99 20.43 -20.38
N LEU A 2 37.01 21.17 -19.85
CA LEU A 2 36.29 20.81 -18.61
C LEU A 2 35.13 19.92 -19.03
N LEU A 3 35.22 18.63 -18.73
CA LEU A 3 34.08 17.71 -18.78
C LEU A 3 33.15 18.02 -17.62
N GLY A 4 32.19 18.90 -17.87
CA GLY A 4 31.07 19.10 -16.98
C GLY A 4 30.20 17.86 -16.97
N GLY A 5 30.40 17.00 -15.96
CA GLY A 5 29.48 15.89 -15.69
C GLY A 5 28.10 16.47 -15.38
N ILE A 6 27.12 16.23 -16.25
CA ILE A 6 25.71 16.45 -15.97
C ILE A 6 25.35 15.46 -14.85
N ARG A 7 25.33 15.93 -13.61
CA ARG A 7 24.69 15.20 -12.52
C ARG A 7 23.21 15.14 -12.89
N ALA A 8 22.73 13.98 -13.32
CA ALA A 8 21.29 13.75 -13.43
C ALA A 8 20.67 14.13 -12.08
N VAL A 9 19.84 15.16 -12.08
CA VAL A 9 19.03 15.50 -10.90
C VAL A 9 18.09 14.32 -10.75
N MET A 10 18.40 13.41 -9.83
CA MET A 10 17.46 12.33 -9.48
C MET A 10 16.22 13.01 -8.93
N GLY A 11 15.09 12.78 -9.56
CA GLY A 11 13.80 13.33 -9.13
C GLY A 11 13.46 12.90 -7.71
N LYS A 12 12.72 13.72 -6.99
CA LYS A 12 12.23 13.37 -5.65
C LYS A 12 11.21 12.25 -5.75
N LYS A 13 11.24 11.33 -4.79
CA LYS A 13 10.35 10.18 -4.72
C LYS A 13 9.74 10.08 -3.32
N ILE A 14 8.47 9.72 -3.22
CA ILE A 14 7.79 9.59 -1.93
C ILE A 14 6.97 8.31 -1.85
N VAL A 15 7.05 7.62 -0.71
CA VAL A 15 6.17 6.53 -0.34
C VAL A 15 5.32 6.92 0.86
N ILE A 16 4.01 6.77 0.74
CA ILE A 16 3.06 7.09 1.80
C ILE A 16 2.37 5.80 2.22
N SER A 17 2.42 5.51 3.52
CA SER A 17 1.90 4.29 4.10
C SER A 17 0.59 4.54 4.85
N PHE A 18 -0.44 3.78 4.47
CA PHE A 18 -1.79 3.83 5.05
C PHE A 18 -2.04 2.54 5.83
N PRO A 19 -1.98 2.56 7.16
CA PRO A 19 -2.11 1.36 7.98
C PRO A 19 -3.56 0.90 8.09
N GLY A 20 -3.71 -0.38 8.45
CA GLY A 20 -4.97 -0.90 8.97
C GLY A 20 -5.20 -0.51 10.43
N GLY A 21 -6.30 -0.97 11.02
CA GLY A 21 -6.68 -0.65 12.40
C GLY A 21 -5.66 -1.05 13.49
N ARG A 22 -4.64 -1.82 13.16
CA ARG A 22 -3.54 -2.21 14.08
C ARG A 22 -2.24 -1.41 13.89
N GLY A 23 -2.27 -0.38 13.05
CA GLY A 23 -1.11 0.48 12.83
C GLY A 23 0.00 -0.16 11.98
N TYR A 24 1.23 0.33 12.16
CA TYR A 24 2.42 -0.04 11.36
C TYR A 24 3.14 -1.31 11.82
N GLU A 25 2.77 -1.88 12.94
CA GLU A 25 3.41 -3.07 13.51
C GLU A 25 3.14 -4.35 12.70
N ILE A 26 2.42 -4.23 11.59
CA ILE A 26 2.14 -5.34 10.69
C ILE A 26 3.30 -5.50 9.70
N PRO A 27 4.01 -6.65 9.71
CA PRO A 27 5.25 -6.83 8.97
C PRO A 27 5.16 -6.52 7.49
N VAL A 28 4.10 -6.94 6.80
CA VAL A 28 3.95 -6.71 5.34
C VAL A 28 3.93 -5.22 4.99
N LEU A 29 3.27 -4.38 5.80
CA LEU A 29 3.25 -2.94 5.58
C LEU A 29 4.60 -2.30 5.90
N TYR A 30 5.22 -2.72 7.01
CA TYR A 30 6.54 -2.24 7.41
C TYR A 30 7.59 -2.54 6.34
N PHE A 31 7.73 -3.81 5.94
CA PHE A 31 8.73 -4.21 4.95
C PHE A 31 8.43 -3.68 3.55
N GLY A 32 7.15 -3.57 3.16
CA GLY A 32 6.78 -2.93 1.91
C GLY A 32 7.19 -1.45 1.86
N THR A 33 6.97 -0.71 2.95
CA THR A 33 7.44 0.69 3.06
C THR A 33 8.96 0.76 3.05
N LYS A 34 9.63 -0.12 3.80
CA LYS A 34 11.09 -0.19 3.88
C LYS A 34 11.73 -0.50 2.51
N TYR A 35 11.09 -1.33 1.69
CA TYR A 35 11.54 -1.62 0.33
C TYR A 35 11.70 -0.36 -0.51
N TYR A 36 10.75 0.58 -0.44
CA TYR A 36 10.84 1.86 -1.16
C TYR A 36 11.80 2.86 -0.49
N GLU A 37 11.82 2.91 0.85
CA GLU A 37 12.80 3.74 1.58
C GLU A 37 14.24 3.38 1.16
N ASP A 38 14.56 2.09 1.04
CA ASP A 38 15.89 1.61 0.62
C ASP A 38 16.24 1.96 -0.84
N GLN A 39 15.24 2.32 -1.65
CA GLN A 39 15.40 2.84 -3.00
C GLN A 39 15.42 4.38 -3.06
N GLY A 40 15.51 5.05 -1.92
CA GLY A 40 15.65 6.51 -1.81
C GLY A 40 14.34 7.29 -1.81
N TYR A 41 13.20 6.63 -1.57
CA TYR A 41 11.93 7.34 -1.38
C TYR A 41 11.88 8.01 0.00
N GLU A 42 11.45 9.26 0.05
CA GLU A 42 11.01 9.89 1.29
C GLU A 42 9.78 9.14 1.81
N LYS A 43 9.69 8.89 3.13
CA LYS A 43 8.57 8.15 3.69
C LYS A 43 7.67 9.04 4.54
N VAL A 44 6.37 8.85 4.37
CA VAL A 44 5.33 9.45 5.21
C VAL A 44 4.42 8.35 5.74
N PHE A 45 4.12 8.40 7.03
CA PHE A 45 3.18 7.50 7.67
C PHE A 45 1.89 8.23 8.04
N VAL A 46 0.76 7.74 7.54
CA VAL A 46 -0.56 8.17 8.00
C VAL A 46 -0.85 7.49 9.34
N ARG A 47 -0.41 8.12 10.44
CA ARG A 47 -0.56 7.53 11.78
C ARG A 47 -1.99 7.70 12.27
N HIS A 48 -2.54 6.63 12.84
CA HIS A 48 -3.82 6.73 13.54
C HIS A 48 -3.67 7.46 14.88
N PRO A 49 -4.68 8.23 15.30
CA PRO A 49 -4.73 8.80 16.63
C PRO A 49 -4.60 7.69 17.69
N LYS A 50 -3.82 7.96 18.74
CA LYS A 50 -3.73 7.02 19.87
C LYS A 50 -5.03 7.05 20.66
N ASN A 51 -5.55 5.88 21.01
CA ASN A 51 -6.71 5.66 21.88
C ASN A 51 -8.09 6.01 21.32
N GLU A 52 -8.25 6.24 20.03
CA GLU A 52 -9.56 6.36 19.41
C GLU A 52 -9.96 5.04 18.76
N GLU A 53 -11.24 4.68 18.84
CA GLU A 53 -11.79 3.60 18.03
C GLU A 53 -11.52 3.96 16.55
N CYS A 54 -11.01 2.99 15.78
CA CYS A 54 -10.65 3.23 14.37
C CYS A 54 -11.90 3.33 13.49
N GLU A 55 -12.75 4.32 13.73
CA GLU A 55 -13.85 4.65 12.84
C GLU A 55 -13.28 5.17 11.52
N PHE A 56 -13.93 4.78 10.43
CA PHE A 56 -13.45 5.09 9.09
C PHE A 56 -13.28 6.60 8.86
N ASP A 57 -14.25 7.39 9.28
CA ASP A 57 -14.21 8.85 9.10
C ASP A 57 -13.03 9.50 9.84
N VAL A 58 -12.70 9.01 11.03
CA VAL A 58 -11.53 9.48 11.80
C VAL A 58 -10.23 9.17 11.06
N LEU A 59 -10.13 7.96 10.45
CA LEU A 59 -8.96 7.57 9.68
C LEU A 59 -8.82 8.42 8.42
N LEU A 60 -9.93 8.68 7.73
CA LEU A 60 -9.96 9.49 6.52
C LEU A 60 -9.60 10.94 6.80
N ASP A 61 -10.18 11.56 7.84
CA ASP A 61 -9.89 12.93 8.26
C ASP A 61 -8.42 13.09 8.67
N ASN A 62 -7.87 12.11 9.36
CA ASN A 62 -6.47 12.13 9.75
C ASN A 62 -5.53 12.01 8.54
N ALA A 63 -5.85 11.13 7.60
CA ALA A 63 -5.12 11.03 6.34
C ALA A 63 -5.19 12.34 5.56
N ASP A 64 -6.37 12.94 5.48
CA ASP A 64 -6.61 14.21 4.80
C ASP A 64 -5.73 15.35 5.36
N LYS A 65 -5.66 15.47 6.68
CA LYS A 65 -4.81 16.47 7.36
C LYS A 65 -3.32 16.32 7.03
N ILE A 66 -2.84 15.07 6.89
CA ILE A 66 -1.43 14.80 6.58
C ILE A 66 -1.16 15.05 5.11
N ILE A 67 -2.01 14.53 4.24
CA ILE A 67 -1.84 14.56 2.78
C ILE A 67 -1.98 15.99 2.24
N SER A 68 -2.89 16.79 2.77
CA SER A 68 -3.07 18.19 2.35
C SER A 68 -1.85 19.09 2.60
N GLN A 69 -0.89 18.64 3.39
CA GLN A 69 0.35 19.39 3.67
C GLN A 69 1.49 19.04 2.70
N ILE A 70 1.30 18.08 1.80
CA ILE A 70 2.33 17.60 0.87
C ILE A 70 2.12 18.27 -0.50
N ASP A 71 3.15 18.97 -1.00
CA ASP A 71 3.15 19.42 -2.39
C ASP A 71 3.62 18.28 -3.32
N PHE A 72 2.67 17.53 -3.86
CA PHE A 72 2.95 16.39 -4.73
C PHE A 72 3.63 16.79 -6.06
N LYS A 73 3.62 18.05 -6.44
CA LYS A 73 4.32 18.54 -7.66
C LYS A 73 5.84 18.49 -7.53
N GLU A 74 6.33 18.37 -6.30
CA GLU A 74 7.78 18.22 -6.05
C GLU A 74 8.29 16.80 -6.29
N TYR A 75 7.41 15.81 -6.50
CA TYR A 75 7.77 14.40 -6.60
C TYR A 75 7.49 13.86 -8.00
N ASP A 76 8.50 13.18 -8.57
CA ASP A 76 8.40 12.51 -9.87
C ASP A 76 7.81 11.10 -9.74
N GLU A 77 7.99 10.48 -8.57
CA GLU A 77 7.42 9.17 -8.27
C GLU A 77 6.70 9.20 -6.91
N ILE A 78 5.44 8.77 -6.92
CA ILE A 78 4.59 8.74 -5.73
C ILE A 78 4.03 7.32 -5.58
N VAL A 79 4.25 6.70 -4.43
CA VAL A 79 3.74 5.37 -4.11
C VAL A 79 2.86 5.43 -2.86
N PHE A 80 1.66 4.90 -2.96
CA PHE A 80 0.78 4.66 -1.82
C PHE A 80 0.78 3.17 -1.52
N ILE A 81 1.20 2.82 -0.31
CA ILE A 81 1.20 1.44 0.18
C ILE A 81 0.21 1.34 1.34
N ALA A 82 -0.74 0.44 1.22
CA ALA A 82 -1.88 0.42 2.12
C ALA A 82 -2.26 -1.00 2.58
N LYS A 83 -2.84 -1.12 3.77
CA LYS A 83 -3.31 -2.39 4.32
C LYS A 83 -4.70 -2.27 4.95
N SER A 84 -5.56 -3.28 4.71
CA SER A 84 -6.88 -3.40 5.35
C SER A 84 -7.72 -2.13 5.09
N ILE A 85 -8.33 -1.53 6.11
CA ILE A 85 -9.11 -0.29 5.98
C ILE A 85 -8.29 0.85 5.38
N GLY A 86 -6.96 0.86 5.56
CA GLY A 86 -6.06 1.81 4.93
C GLY A 86 -6.09 1.76 3.41
N THR A 87 -6.50 0.63 2.78
CA THR A 87 -6.65 0.53 1.32
C THR A 87 -7.81 1.37 0.81
N VAL A 88 -8.91 1.43 1.55
CA VAL A 88 -10.06 2.30 1.24
C VAL A 88 -9.66 3.77 1.37
N VAL A 89 -9.01 4.11 2.50
CA VAL A 89 -8.53 5.49 2.76
C VAL A 89 -7.57 5.95 1.67
N ALA A 90 -6.57 5.12 1.32
CA ALA A 90 -5.58 5.46 0.28
C ALA A 90 -6.23 5.72 -1.08
N CYS A 91 -7.19 4.87 -1.48
CA CYS A 91 -7.90 5.04 -2.74
C CYS A 91 -8.74 6.32 -2.75
N GLN A 92 -9.51 6.60 -1.70
CA GLN A 92 -10.31 7.81 -1.60
C GLN A 92 -9.46 9.09 -1.59
N ILE A 93 -8.35 9.08 -0.85
CA ILE A 93 -7.40 10.21 -0.83
C ILE A 93 -6.79 10.43 -2.21
N LYS A 94 -6.36 9.35 -2.90
CA LYS A 94 -5.84 9.44 -4.26
C LYS A 94 -6.84 10.10 -5.22
N GLU A 95 -8.09 9.67 -5.18
CA GLU A 95 -9.15 10.26 -6.03
C GLU A 95 -9.47 11.70 -5.66
N LYS A 96 -9.64 11.98 -4.36
CA LYS A 96 -9.98 13.33 -3.86
C LYS A 96 -8.98 14.39 -4.33
N TYR A 97 -7.69 14.07 -4.23
CA TYR A 97 -6.60 15.01 -4.56
C TYR A 97 -6.05 14.80 -5.97
N GLN A 98 -6.57 13.84 -6.74
CA GLN A 98 -6.10 13.49 -8.08
C GLN A 98 -4.58 13.21 -8.12
N ILE A 99 -4.08 12.52 -7.09
CA ILE A 99 -2.65 12.24 -6.94
C ILE A 99 -2.26 11.12 -7.92
N PRO A 100 -1.21 11.29 -8.75
CA PRO A 100 -0.75 10.27 -9.69
C PRO A 100 0.10 9.20 -8.97
N ALA A 101 -0.44 8.62 -7.89
CA ALA A 101 0.27 7.62 -7.12
C ALA A 101 0.08 6.21 -7.68
N THR A 102 1.15 5.42 -7.70
CA THR A 102 1.07 3.97 -7.87
C THR A 102 0.60 3.32 -6.57
N LEU A 103 -0.40 2.45 -6.65
CA LEU A 103 -0.99 1.78 -5.50
C LEU A 103 -0.40 0.39 -5.26
N ILE A 104 -0.14 0.07 -3.99
CA ILE A 104 0.19 -1.27 -3.49
C ILE A 104 -0.77 -1.57 -2.34
N LEU A 105 -1.58 -2.60 -2.51
CA LEU A 105 -2.72 -2.87 -1.66
C LEU A 105 -2.61 -4.26 -1.03
N PHE A 106 -2.48 -4.30 0.30
CA PHE A 106 -2.38 -5.53 1.08
C PHE A 106 -3.68 -5.82 1.83
N THR A 107 -4.15 -7.04 1.77
CA THR A 107 -5.33 -7.54 2.50
C THR A 107 -6.49 -6.54 2.48
N LEU A 108 -7.01 -6.30 1.29
CA LEU A 108 -8.07 -5.33 1.04
C LEU A 108 -9.36 -5.69 1.80
N LEU A 109 -10.25 -4.70 1.88
CA LEU A 109 -11.65 -4.90 2.27
C LEU A 109 -12.53 -4.90 1.01
N ASN A 110 -13.74 -5.44 1.11
CA ASN A 110 -14.71 -5.40 0.00
C ASN A 110 -15.00 -3.97 -0.48
N GLU A 111 -14.93 -3.00 0.41
CA GLU A 111 -15.12 -1.57 0.13
C GLU A 111 -14.01 -1.00 -0.79
N THR A 112 -12.90 -1.71 -0.95
CA THR A 112 -11.84 -1.32 -1.88
C THR A 112 -12.12 -1.78 -3.32
N LEU A 113 -12.99 -2.78 -3.54
CA LEU A 113 -13.25 -3.35 -4.87
C LEU A 113 -13.63 -2.33 -5.94
N PRO A 114 -14.44 -1.28 -5.67
CA PRO A 114 -14.77 -0.27 -6.66
C PRO A 114 -13.57 0.48 -7.26
N PHE A 115 -12.44 0.49 -6.53
CA PHE A 115 -11.20 1.15 -6.94
C PHE A 115 -10.25 0.24 -7.71
N ILE A 116 -10.55 -1.08 -7.79
CA ILE A 116 -9.69 -2.06 -8.47
C ILE A 116 -10.01 -2.05 -9.96
N HIS A 117 -9.35 -1.15 -10.69
CA HIS A 117 -9.47 -1.02 -12.14
C HIS A 117 -8.19 -0.41 -12.74
N SER A 118 -7.95 -0.66 -14.02
CA SER A 118 -6.74 -0.29 -14.76
C SER A 118 -6.41 1.21 -14.78
N LYS A 119 -7.40 2.08 -14.53
CA LYS A 119 -7.19 3.54 -14.45
C LYS A 119 -6.48 3.98 -13.16
N ASN A 120 -6.42 3.10 -12.16
CA ASN A 120 -5.92 3.46 -10.83
C ASN A 120 -4.44 3.16 -10.61
N ASP A 121 -3.68 2.81 -11.63
CA ASP A 121 -2.25 2.51 -11.52
C ASP A 121 -1.92 1.64 -10.29
N ILE A 122 -2.44 0.40 -10.28
CA ILE A 122 -2.23 -0.55 -9.19
C ILE A 122 -1.11 -1.52 -9.59
N LYS A 123 0.04 -1.42 -8.92
CA LYS A 123 1.19 -2.29 -9.15
C LYS A 123 1.00 -3.70 -8.58
N LEU A 124 0.41 -3.79 -7.39
CA LEU A 124 0.25 -5.06 -6.67
C LEU A 124 -0.97 -5.03 -5.76
N VAL A 125 -1.72 -6.10 -5.84
CA VAL A 125 -2.70 -6.52 -4.83
C VAL A 125 -2.19 -7.81 -4.19
N ALA A 126 -2.12 -7.90 -2.85
CA ALA A 126 -1.74 -9.12 -2.16
C ALA A 126 -2.71 -9.45 -1.03
N VAL A 127 -3.23 -10.68 -1.04
CA VAL A 127 -4.20 -11.17 -0.06
C VAL A 127 -3.89 -12.61 0.34
N GLY A 128 -4.44 -13.07 1.45
CA GLY A 128 -4.43 -14.48 1.82
C GLY A 128 -5.68 -15.18 1.30
N ASP A 129 -5.58 -16.47 0.92
CA ASP A 129 -6.72 -17.27 0.44
C ASP A 129 -7.78 -17.54 1.51
N LYS A 130 -7.43 -17.32 2.80
CA LYS A 130 -8.33 -17.44 3.96
C LYS A 130 -8.78 -16.09 4.51
N ASP A 131 -8.58 -15.01 3.76
CA ASP A 131 -9.05 -13.69 4.17
C ASP A 131 -10.59 -13.64 4.13
N ARG A 132 -11.21 -13.35 5.27
CA ARG A 132 -12.67 -13.31 5.43
C ARG A 132 -13.31 -11.95 5.11
N TYR A 133 -12.48 -10.93 4.92
CA TYR A 133 -12.96 -9.55 4.70
C TYR A 133 -13.04 -9.17 3.23
N ILE A 134 -12.64 -10.11 2.35
CA ILE A 134 -12.68 -9.93 0.90
C ILE A 134 -13.09 -11.24 0.23
N ASP A 135 -13.90 -11.17 -0.81
CA ASP A 135 -14.12 -12.28 -1.72
C ASP A 135 -12.90 -12.42 -2.65
N VAL A 136 -12.01 -13.36 -2.28
CA VAL A 136 -10.72 -13.55 -2.96
C VAL A 136 -10.91 -14.01 -4.41
N GLU A 137 -11.91 -14.87 -4.69
CA GLU A 137 -12.18 -15.33 -6.06
C GLU A 137 -12.68 -14.20 -6.95
N MET A 138 -13.56 -13.36 -6.40
CA MET A 138 -14.06 -12.17 -7.10
C MET A 138 -12.94 -11.18 -7.35
N LEU A 139 -12.08 -10.93 -6.35
CA LEU A 139 -10.93 -10.05 -6.47
C LEU A 139 -9.97 -10.52 -7.57
N GLN A 140 -9.63 -11.82 -7.61
CA GLN A 140 -8.77 -12.37 -8.65
C GLN A 140 -9.37 -12.13 -10.05
N LYS A 141 -10.66 -12.43 -10.24
CA LYS A 141 -11.36 -12.18 -11.51
C LYS A 141 -11.33 -10.72 -11.94
N ILE A 142 -11.47 -9.80 -10.99
CA ILE A 142 -11.37 -8.35 -11.27
C ILE A 142 -9.94 -8.01 -11.68
N CYS A 143 -8.94 -8.44 -10.92
CA CYS A 143 -7.53 -8.18 -11.22
C CYS A 143 -7.12 -8.75 -12.59
N ASP A 144 -7.51 -9.97 -12.90
CA ASP A 144 -7.24 -10.61 -14.20
C ASP A 144 -7.85 -9.81 -15.36
N LYS A 145 -9.10 -9.38 -15.22
CA LYS A 145 -9.79 -8.56 -16.21
C LYS A 145 -9.11 -7.20 -16.42
N GLU A 146 -8.65 -6.60 -15.36
CA GLU A 146 -8.04 -5.25 -15.37
C GLU A 146 -6.52 -5.28 -15.62
N GLY A 147 -5.90 -6.47 -15.73
CA GLY A 147 -4.46 -6.63 -15.94
C GLY A 147 -3.61 -6.24 -14.74
N ILE A 148 -4.15 -6.39 -13.52
CA ILE A 148 -3.51 -6.03 -12.26
C ILE A 148 -2.85 -7.26 -11.65
N LEU A 149 -1.60 -7.16 -11.20
CA LEU A 149 -0.92 -8.24 -10.49
C LEU A 149 -1.61 -8.53 -9.15
N CYS A 150 -2.22 -9.71 -9.03
CA CYS A 150 -2.84 -10.20 -7.82
C CYS A 150 -2.05 -11.40 -7.26
N HIS A 151 -1.45 -11.22 -6.10
CA HIS A 151 -0.77 -12.30 -5.37
C HIS A 151 -1.68 -12.84 -4.27
N VAL A 152 -1.98 -14.14 -4.33
CA VAL A 152 -2.77 -14.83 -3.30
C VAL A 152 -1.87 -15.81 -2.54
N GLU A 153 -1.63 -15.52 -1.27
CA GLU A 153 -0.81 -16.36 -0.40
C GLU A 153 -1.66 -17.47 0.22
N GLN A 154 -1.17 -18.72 0.13
CA GLN A 154 -1.94 -19.90 0.50
C GLN A 154 -1.92 -20.18 2.01
N GLY A 155 -3.08 -20.55 2.57
CA GLY A 155 -3.24 -20.89 3.99
C GLY A 155 -3.20 -19.70 4.92
N VAL A 156 -3.32 -18.48 4.42
CA VAL A 156 -3.12 -17.22 5.14
C VAL A 156 -4.42 -16.41 5.19
N GLY A 157 -4.68 -15.80 6.34
CA GLY A 157 -5.82 -14.90 6.51
C GLY A 157 -5.45 -13.42 6.37
N HIS A 158 -6.35 -12.56 6.84
CA HIS A 158 -6.24 -11.09 6.75
C HIS A 158 -4.97 -10.49 7.36
N ARG A 159 -4.31 -11.19 8.27
CA ARG A 159 -3.09 -10.69 8.90
C ARG A 159 -1.85 -10.88 8.04
N MET A 160 -1.91 -11.72 7.00
CA MET A 160 -0.75 -12.17 6.20
C MET A 160 0.28 -12.88 7.09
N GLU A 161 -0.20 -13.69 8.01
CA GLU A 161 0.60 -14.48 8.94
C GLU A 161 -0.14 -15.76 9.34
N VAL A 162 0.62 -16.77 9.75
CA VAL A 162 0.12 -17.98 10.41
C VAL A 162 0.56 -17.98 11.88
N LEU A 163 -0.29 -18.52 12.75
CA LEU A 163 0.02 -18.56 14.18
C LEU A 163 1.15 -19.55 14.45
N SER A 164 2.08 -19.15 15.34
CA SER A 164 3.13 -20.01 15.91
C SER A 164 4.09 -20.63 14.89
N ASP A 165 4.25 -20.01 13.72
CA ASP A 165 5.20 -20.47 12.69
C ASP A 165 5.98 -19.27 12.14
N LEU A 166 7.11 -18.96 12.79
CA LEU A 166 7.94 -17.81 12.43
C LEU A 166 8.57 -17.98 11.05
N ASP A 167 9.09 -19.16 10.74
CA ASP A 167 9.80 -19.40 9.48
C ASP A 167 8.81 -19.21 8.30
N LYS A 168 7.61 -19.79 8.41
CA LYS A 168 6.57 -19.60 7.42
C LYS A 168 6.13 -18.13 7.30
N ASN A 169 6.08 -17.38 8.39
CA ASN A 169 5.75 -15.96 8.35
C ASN A 169 6.84 -15.14 7.65
N LEU A 170 8.10 -15.48 7.82
CA LEU A 170 9.18 -14.85 7.07
C LEU A 170 9.09 -15.15 5.57
N ASP A 171 8.79 -16.39 5.20
CA ASP A 171 8.56 -16.78 3.80
C ASP A 171 7.38 -16.01 3.18
N ILE A 172 6.25 -15.91 3.88
CA ILE A 172 5.07 -15.16 3.44
C ILE A 172 5.44 -13.70 3.14
N ILE A 173 6.13 -13.04 4.09
CA ILE A 173 6.56 -11.65 3.90
C ILE A 173 7.52 -11.53 2.71
N SER A 174 8.49 -12.42 2.62
CA SER A 174 9.44 -12.44 1.50
C SER A 174 8.72 -12.61 0.16
N ASN A 175 7.80 -13.58 0.04
CA ASN A 175 7.03 -13.82 -1.17
C ASN A 175 6.26 -12.59 -1.64
N VAL A 176 5.62 -11.87 -0.71
CA VAL A 176 4.85 -10.66 -1.03
C VAL A 176 5.77 -9.51 -1.42
N ILE A 177 6.84 -9.26 -0.65
CA ILE A 177 7.74 -8.12 -0.90
C ILE A 177 8.52 -8.30 -2.21
N MET A 178 8.92 -9.54 -2.56
CA MET A 178 9.59 -9.82 -3.84
C MET A 178 8.72 -9.51 -5.07
N LYS A 179 7.41 -9.36 -4.94
CA LYS A 179 6.51 -8.92 -6.02
C LYS A 179 6.60 -7.40 -6.29
N LEU A 180 7.31 -6.66 -5.45
CA LEU A 180 7.54 -5.23 -5.64
C LEU A 180 8.69 -4.90 -6.60
N ASN A 181 9.45 -5.91 -7.01
CA ASN A 181 10.55 -5.77 -7.99
C ASN A 181 10.04 -5.46 -9.41
#